data_4ff72d752b350efa34a6380ce58ebad7
#
_entry.id   4ff72d752b350efa34a6380ce58ebad7
#
_cell.length_a   1.000
_cell.length_b   1.000
_cell.length_c   1.000
_cell.angle_alpha   90.00
_cell.angle_beta   90.00
_cell.angle_gamma   90.00
#
_symmetry.space_group_name_H-M   'P 1'
#
loop_
_entity.id
_entity.type
_entity.pdbx_description
1 polymer ?
#
loop_
_entity_poly.entity_id
_entity_poly.type
_entity_poly.pdbx_seq_one_letter_code
_entity_poly.pdbx_strand_id
1 'polypeptide(L)' 'EEKASSVFERHYYITRALIKMGADAALAEANACRIEHVVSDDMFELIKKFAACD' A
#
# COMPACT_ATOMS: atom_id res chain seq x y z
N GLU A 1 -3.49 -20.30 -8.29
CA GLU A 1 -3.32 -19.74 -7.83
C GLU A 1 -3.80 -18.65 -7.50
N GLU A 2 -4.10 -18.17 -6.81
CA GLU A 2 -4.55 -17.20 -6.51
C GLU A 2 -3.99 -16.26 -6.24
N LYS A 3 -4.01 -15.51 -6.29
CA LYS A 3 -3.50 -14.65 -6.15
C LYS A 3 -3.97 -13.56 -5.54
N ALA A 4 -4.86 -13.49 -4.88
CA ALA A 4 -5.33 -12.31 -4.22
C ALA A 4 -4.29 -11.83 -3.23
N SER A 5 -4.11 -10.54 -3.16
CA SER A 5 -3.18 -9.97 -2.21
C SER A 5 -3.77 -10.06 -0.81
N SER A 6 -2.98 -10.44 0.15
CA SER A 6 -3.43 -10.46 1.52
C SER A 6 -3.51 -9.03 2.05
N VAL A 7 -4.27 -8.85 3.13
CA VAL A 7 -4.34 -7.53 3.77
C VAL A 7 -2.97 -7.09 4.24
N PHE A 8 -2.18 -8.04 4.73
CA PHE A 8 -0.83 -7.74 5.17
C PHE A 8 0.02 -7.19 4.03
N GLU A 9 -0.10 -7.79 2.86
CA GLU A 9 0.66 -7.35 1.70
C GLU A 9 0.22 -5.96 1.27
N ARG A 10 -1.08 -5.70 1.28
CA ARG A 10 -1.60 -4.38 0.94
C ARG A 10 -1.05 -3.33 1.90
N HIS A 11 -1.10 -3.64 3.19
CA HIS A 11 -0.61 -2.71 4.19
C HIS A 11 0.87 -2.38 3.95
N TYR A 12 1.65 -3.40 3.69
CA TYR A 12 3.09 -3.23 3.47
C TYR A 12 3.37 -2.29 2.29
N TYR A 13 2.77 -2.57 1.15
CA TYR A 13 3.06 -1.77 -0.04
C TYR A 13 2.48 -0.37 0.03
N ILE A 14 1.29 -0.25 0.61
CA ILE A 14 0.69 1.07 0.74
C ILE A 14 1.52 1.93 1.70
N THR A 15 1.97 1.34 2.81
CA THR A 15 2.81 2.07 3.74
C THR A 15 4.08 2.55 3.06
N ARG A 16 4.73 1.68 2.30
CA ARG A 16 5.95 2.05 1.61
C ARG A 16 5.70 3.18 0.60
N ALA A 17 4.58 3.10 -0.12
CA ALA A 17 4.26 4.13 -1.09
C ALA A 17 4.07 5.48 -0.42
N LEU A 18 3.38 5.49 0.72
CA LEU A 18 3.14 6.74 1.43
C LEU A 18 4.44 7.33 1.97
N ILE A 19 5.32 6.49 2.47
CA ILE A 19 6.62 6.96 2.94
C ILE A 19 7.42 7.54 1.78
N LYS A 20 7.34 6.89 0.62
CA LYS A 20 8.03 7.35 -0.56
C LYS A 20 7.53 8.73 -0.98
N MET A 21 6.26 9.01 -0.71
CA MET A 21 5.69 10.32 -1.01
C MET A 21 6.06 11.40 0.00
N GLY A 22 6.64 11.00 1.11
CA GLY A 22 7.09 11.96 2.10
C GLY A 22 6.44 11.83 3.48
N ALA A 23 5.53 10.88 3.67
CA ALA A 23 4.89 10.68 4.95
C ALA A 23 5.88 10.02 5.92
N ASP A 24 5.80 10.38 7.20
CA ASP A 24 6.61 9.65 8.17
C ASP A 24 5.94 8.30 8.44
N ALA A 25 6.67 7.42 9.14
CA ALA A 25 6.19 6.06 9.33
C ALA A 25 4.85 5.99 10.06
N ALA A 26 4.68 6.81 11.09
CA ALA A 26 3.44 6.79 11.86
C ALA A 26 2.25 7.23 11.01
N LEU A 27 2.43 8.31 10.25
CA LEU A 27 1.38 8.82 9.38
C LEU A 27 1.07 7.81 8.28
N ALA A 28 2.11 7.22 7.69
CA ALA A 28 1.93 6.25 6.62
C ALA A 28 1.15 5.04 7.10
N GLU A 29 1.51 4.52 8.28
CA GLU A 29 0.82 3.34 8.79
C GLU A 29 -0.63 3.62 9.13
N ALA A 30 -0.90 4.77 9.72
CA ALA A 30 -2.27 5.13 10.08
C ALA A 30 -3.15 5.20 8.84
N ASN A 31 -2.63 5.81 7.78
CA ASN A 31 -3.40 5.95 6.56
C ASN A 31 -3.46 4.65 5.76
N ALA A 32 -2.37 3.89 5.76
CA ALA A 32 -2.38 2.61 5.06
C ALA A 32 -3.44 1.68 5.63
N CYS A 33 -3.62 1.72 6.94
CA CYS A 33 -4.64 0.90 7.58
C CYS A 33 -6.03 1.20 7.05
N ARG A 34 -6.29 2.46 6.74
CA ARG A 34 -7.58 2.86 6.17
C ARG A 34 -7.66 2.52 4.69
N ILE A 35 -6.61 2.84 3.97
CA ILE A 35 -6.60 2.67 2.51
C ILE A 35 -6.72 1.21 2.12
N GLU A 36 -6.08 0.32 2.88
CA GLU A 36 -6.06 -1.09 2.52
C GLU A 36 -7.45 -1.69 2.45
N HIS A 37 -8.43 -1.08 3.13
CA HIS A 37 -9.80 -1.59 3.13
C HIS A 37 -10.63 -1.04 2.01
N VAL A 38 -10.22 0.08 1.42
CA VAL A 38 -11.06 0.76 0.43
C VAL A 38 -10.43 0.80 -0.95
N VAL A 39 -9.15 0.48 -1.07
CA VAL A 39 -8.49 0.56 -2.36
C VAL A 39 -8.90 -0.63 -3.24
N SER A 40 -9.16 -0.34 -4.52
CA SER A 40 -9.49 -1.41 -5.45
C SER A 40 -8.24 -2.19 -5.81
N ASP A 41 -8.44 -3.39 -6.37
CA ASP A 41 -7.32 -4.21 -6.78
C ASP A 41 -6.50 -3.52 -7.86
N ASP A 42 -7.18 -2.88 -8.81
CA ASP A 42 -6.48 -2.18 -9.87
C ASP A 42 -5.60 -1.06 -9.32
N MET A 43 -6.16 -0.30 -8.41
CA MET A 43 -5.42 0.80 -7.80
C MET A 43 -4.28 0.27 -6.96
N PHE A 44 -4.51 -0.83 -6.26
CA PHE A 44 -3.46 -1.43 -5.46
C PHE A 44 -2.27 -1.86 -6.32
N GLU A 45 -2.54 -2.40 -7.50
CA GLU A 45 -1.45 -2.81 -8.39
C GLU A 45 -0.58 -1.61 -8.76
N LEU A 46 -1.21 -0.46 -9.00
CA LEU A 46 -0.45 0.74 -9.31
C LEU A 46 0.37 1.21 -8.11
N ILE A 47 -0.23 1.16 -6.93
CA ILE A 47 0.47 1.53 -5.71
C ILE A 47 1.66 0.60 -5.47
N LYS A 48 1.45 -0.68 -5.73
CA LYS A 48 2.51 -1.67 -5.54
C LYS A 48 3.70 -1.39 -6.46
N LYS A 49 3.41 -1.06 -7.72
CA LYS A 49 4.47 -0.71 -8.67
C LYS A 49 5.23 0.52 -8.20
N PHE A 50 4.50 1.52 -7.74
CA PHE A 50 5.12 2.75 -7.27
C PHE A 50 6.01 2.47 -6.05
N ALA A 51 5.52 1.67 -5.13
CA ALA A 51 6.27 1.37 -3.92
C ALA A 51 7.52 0.54 -4.21
N ALA A 52 7.44 -0.34 -5.19
CA ALA A 52 8.57 -1.20 -5.53
C ALA A 52 9.58 -0.50 -6.42
N CYS A 53 9.19 0.60 -7.03
CA CYS A 53 10.07 1.32 -7.94
C CYS A 53 10.98 2.25 -7.15
N ASP A 54 12.24 2.22 -7.44
CA ASP A 54 13.18 3.16 -6.84
C ASP A 54 13.53 4.27 -7.84
#